data_48515da830a9d9b35bd4d0c8c500d465
#
_entry.id   48515da830a9d9b35bd4d0c8c500d465
#
_cell.length_a   1.000
_cell.length_b   1.000
_cell.length_c   1.000
_cell.angle_alpha   90.00
_cell.angle_beta   90.00
_cell.angle_gamma   90.00
#
_symmetry.space_group_name_H-M   'P 1'
#
loop_
_entity.id
_entity.type
_entity.pdbx_description
1 polymer ?
#
loop_
_entity_poly.entity_id
_entity_poly.type
_entity_poly.pdbx_seq_one_letter_code
_entity_poly.pdbx_strand_id
1 'polypeptide(L)'
;MMLRSIARRMAWVAAGGALVACADLTVPNNNNPDRVRATSTPGDVQALISSTFQRWWPNVYSTTPTVMFGSMGYEFSTPFLCFAGQPMEQEPRPAWNNNSSFTNANVSSTTWLNFYGVISLANDGLQALERGVKLGALVVTANKDTIGADDARARAFAKLMQGVAHGYLALMWDKAVIIDEHADVDTLATPTYAPYPEVMAAAINMLKVSIAISDTSTFTLPSVGWIPGLTYTNKDLSRLAHTFIARFETYVARSPAERAAVNWADVIAQVDASITADFAPIGSPTGLSDSYKQVAARVRTVAGDYMRGGYWLVGPADSTDGWKNWVATPVANRVAFQMRSQDRRIIGAAGPTAPGAYFAYDVNIAFFNPTRGTYLQTFYYYLRYGAGTTFNNGPLVAIGRTELDMLKAEALIRLNRATEAVPLINKTRVANGKLPAVDINGPPDVAGCVPRKTTGACGGLWDAMRFEKRIEGAGVDGQVSYWDARGWNTLAANSFIQFPIPGRELEIQRLPIYTYGGGGSGSAPTPTWDKCPAAVTLARCS
;
A
#
# COMPACT_ATOMS: atom_id res chain seq x y z
N MET A 1 43.80 -6.55 -75.11
CA MET A 1 44.43 -5.83 -73.94
C MET A 1 43.51 -4.77 -73.32
N MET A 2 42.47 -4.24 -74.01
CA MET A 2 41.55 -3.20 -73.53
C MET A 2 40.52 -3.72 -72.49
N LEU A 3 40.01 -4.92 -72.57
CA LEU A 3 38.99 -5.44 -71.67
C LEU A 3 39.48 -5.67 -70.21
N ARG A 4 40.75 -5.95 -69.99
CA ARG A 4 41.33 -6.14 -68.62
C ARG A 4 41.53 -4.81 -67.87
N SER A 5 41.68 -3.68 -68.59
CA SER A 5 41.84 -2.35 -67.98
C SER A 5 40.52 -1.78 -67.49
N ILE A 6 39.40 -2.09 -68.16
CA ILE A 6 38.07 -1.66 -67.80
C ILE A 6 37.58 -2.40 -66.56
N ALA A 7 37.80 -3.71 -66.51
CA ALA A 7 37.43 -4.51 -65.31
C ALA A 7 38.19 -4.09 -64.04
N ARG A 8 39.46 -3.69 -64.16
CA ARG A 8 40.24 -3.19 -63.01
C ARG A 8 39.77 -1.79 -62.53
N ARG A 9 39.36 -0.93 -63.45
CA ARG A 9 38.82 0.38 -63.08
C ARG A 9 37.45 0.28 -62.44
N MET A 10 36.59 -0.62 -62.87
CA MET A 10 35.29 -0.88 -62.22
C MET A 10 35.45 -1.52 -60.84
N ALA A 11 36.43 -2.38 -60.59
CA ALA A 11 36.70 -2.96 -59.27
C ALA A 11 37.15 -1.89 -58.25
N TRP A 12 37.92 -0.89 -58.66
CA TRP A 12 38.34 0.22 -57.80
C TRP A 12 37.20 1.20 -57.50
N VAL A 13 36.27 1.43 -58.40
CA VAL A 13 35.06 2.23 -58.16
C VAL A 13 34.09 1.51 -57.26
N ALA A 14 33.92 0.18 -57.39
CA ALA A 14 33.09 -0.64 -56.50
C ALA A 14 33.70 -0.76 -55.08
N ALA A 15 35.02 -0.85 -54.93
CA ALA A 15 35.70 -0.84 -53.65
C ALA A 15 35.66 0.51 -52.93
N GLY A 16 35.71 1.64 -53.69
CA GLY A 16 35.55 2.98 -53.15
C GLY A 16 34.12 3.29 -52.70
N GLY A 17 33.11 2.73 -53.35
CA GLY A 17 31.69 2.89 -52.97
C GLY A 17 31.33 2.07 -51.73
N ALA A 18 32.01 0.95 -51.42
CA ALA A 18 31.76 0.15 -50.24
C ALA A 18 32.34 0.75 -48.93
N LEU A 19 33.34 1.64 -49.03
CA LEU A 19 33.93 2.32 -47.89
C LEU A 19 33.15 3.55 -47.42
N VAL A 20 32.18 4.06 -48.21
CA VAL A 20 31.32 5.16 -47.83
C VAL A 20 29.99 4.67 -47.21
N ALA A 21 29.69 3.40 -47.27
CA ALA A 21 28.49 2.78 -46.68
C ALA A 21 28.60 2.51 -45.18
N CYS A 22 29.77 2.77 -44.56
CA CYS A 22 29.95 2.76 -43.10
C CYS A 22 29.99 4.16 -42.51
N ALA A 23 29.35 5.14 -43.14
CA ALA A 23 29.04 6.38 -42.46
C ALA A 23 27.99 6.08 -41.37
N ASP A 24 28.38 6.36 -40.17
CA ASP A 24 27.57 6.22 -38.94
C ASP A 24 26.13 6.72 -39.17
N LEU A 25 25.20 5.78 -39.35
CA LEU A 25 23.80 6.06 -39.47
C LEU A 25 23.22 6.32 -38.06
N THR A 26 23.79 7.25 -37.34
CA THR A 26 23.13 7.85 -36.18
C THR A 26 21.97 8.68 -36.74
N VAL A 27 20.88 8.00 -37.06
CA VAL A 27 19.59 8.68 -37.28
C VAL A 27 19.14 9.14 -35.91
N PRO A 28 19.19 10.44 -35.60
CA PRO A 28 18.64 10.93 -34.34
C PRO A 28 17.17 10.55 -34.33
N ASN A 29 16.78 9.73 -33.37
CA ASN A 29 15.37 9.35 -33.22
C ASN A 29 14.58 10.56 -32.72
N ASN A 30 14.17 11.41 -33.65
CA ASN A 30 13.41 12.63 -33.36
C ASN A 30 12.04 12.36 -32.74
N ASN A 31 11.57 11.09 -32.78
CA ASN A 31 10.29 10.67 -32.18
C ASN A 31 10.45 10.22 -30.73
N ASN A 32 11.68 10.04 -30.27
CA ASN A 32 11.95 9.75 -28.86
C ASN A 32 12.97 10.78 -28.37
N PRO A 33 12.52 11.95 -27.88
CA PRO A 33 13.41 12.99 -27.40
C PRO A 33 14.28 12.42 -26.29
N ASP A 34 15.57 12.75 -26.32
CA ASP A 34 16.43 12.37 -25.22
C ASP A 34 15.94 13.00 -23.90
N ARG A 35 16.33 12.40 -22.79
CA ARG A 35 15.89 12.78 -21.45
C ARG A 35 16.19 14.25 -21.12
N VAL A 36 17.31 14.77 -21.60
CA VAL A 36 17.73 16.16 -21.38
C VAL A 36 16.79 17.11 -22.12
N ARG A 37 16.45 16.80 -23.37
CA ARG A 37 15.53 17.59 -24.18
C ARG A 37 14.11 17.57 -23.63
N ALA A 38 13.64 16.40 -23.16
CA ALA A 38 12.31 16.25 -22.56
C ALA A 38 12.17 17.00 -21.22
N THR A 39 13.27 17.38 -20.57
CA THR A 39 13.31 18.10 -19.29
C THR A 39 14.02 19.46 -19.41
N SER A 40 13.93 20.10 -20.58
CA SER A 40 14.62 21.38 -20.84
C SER A 40 13.80 22.60 -20.47
N THR A 41 12.47 22.48 -20.35
CA THR A 41 11.62 23.64 -20.03
C THR A 41 11.06 23.53 -18.60
N PRO A 42 10.86 24.70 -17.93
CA PRO A 42 10.23 24.72 -16.60
C PRO A 42 8.86 24.00 -16.53
N GLY A 43 8.05 24.16 -17.59
CA GLY A 43 6.72 23.54 -17.68
C GLY A 43 6.79 22.02 -17.72
N ASP A 44 7.71 21.45 -18.51
CA ASP A 44 7.89 20.00 -18.63
C ASP A 44 8.39 19.39 -17.30
N VAL A 45 9.36 20.04 -16.66
CA VAL A 45 9.88 19.60 -15.35
C VAL A 45 8.79 19.61 -14.29
N GLN A 46 7.99 20.68 -14.23
CA GLN A 46 6.87 20.74 -13.30
C GLN A 46 5.83 19.65 -13.58
N ALA A 47 5.48 19.40 -14.84
CA ALA A 47 4.54 18.37 -15.25
C ALA A 47 5.03 16.97 -14.87
N LEU A 48 6.32 16.66 -15.09
CA LEU A 48 6.93 15.40 -14.68
C LEU A 48 6.79 15.16 -13.17
N ILE A 49 7.25 16.12 -12.37
CA ILE A 49 7.23 15.98 -10.90
C ILE A 49 5.79 15.87 -10.41
N SER A 50 4.88 16.72 -10.87
CA SER A 50 3.50 16.73 -10.39
C SER A 50 2.73 15.47 -10.79
N SER A 51 3.06 14.82 -11.92
CA SER A 51 2.40 13.59 -12.37
C SER A 51 2.75 12.34 -11.54
N THR A 52 3.81 12.40 -10.74
CA THR A 52 4.27 11.27 -9.93
C THR A 52 3.20 10.74 -8.97
N PHE A 53 2.37 11.61 -8.40
CA PHE A 53 1.28 11.21 -7.51
C PHE A 53 0.19 10.41 -8.25
N GLN A 54 -0.22 10.86 -9.42
CA GLN A 54 -1.21 10.14 -10.23
C GLN A 54 -0.71 8.78 -10.69
N ARG A 55 0.60 8.66 -10.98
CA ARG A 55 1.23 7.39 -11.34
C ARG A 55 1.35 6.43 -10.15
N TRP A 56 1.62 6.95 -8.95
CA TRP A 56 1.73 6.16 -7.72
C TRP A 56 0.37 5.61 -7.27
N TRP A 57 -0.68 6.42 -7.31
CA TRP A 57 -2.00 6.14 -6.73
C TRP A 57 -2.59 4.77 -7.09
N PRO A 58 -2.66 4.36 -8.37
CA PRO A 58 -3.28 3.09 -8.75
C PRO A 58 -2.52 1.85 -8.27
N ASN A 59 -1.31 1.97 -7.78
CA ASN A 59 -0.55 0.84 -7.24
C ASN A 59 -0.88 0.54 -5.78
N VAL A 60 -1.63 1.42 -5.14
CA VAL A 60 -2.05 1.28 -3.74
C VAL A 60 -3.59 1.27 -3.62
N TYR A 61 -4.28 2.14 -4.36
CA TYR A 61 -5.74 2.32 -4.29
C TYR A 61 -6.47 1.76 -5.52
N SER A 62 -5.94 0.71 -6.09
CA SER A 62 -6.54 -0.07 -7.17
C SER A 62 -6.85 -1.49 -6.71
N THR A 63 -7.49 -2.27 -7.59
CA THR A 63 -7.73 -3.70 -7.36
C THR A 63 -6.43 -4.49 -7.24
N THR A 64 -5.38 -4.08 -7.92
CA THR A 64 -4.08 -4.78 -7.96
C THR A 64 -3.00 -3.91 -7.31
N PRO A 65 -2.27 -4.39 -6.29
CA PRO A 65 -2.31 -5.70 -5.63
C PRO A 65 -3.24 -5.75 -4.40
N THR A 66 -4.04 -4.71 -4.17
CA THR A 66 -4.75 -4.46 -2.90
C THR A 66 -5.79 -5.54 -2.59
N VAL A 67 -6.49 -6.08 -3.61
CA VAL A 67 -7.45 -7.18 -3.41
C VAL A 67 -6.75 -8.42 -2.85
N MET A 68 -5.61 -8.78 -3.38
CA MET A 68 -4.85 -9.93 -2.89
C MET A 68 -4.38 -9.71 -1.45
N PHE A 69 -3.74 -8.59 -1.15
CA PHE A 69 -3.24 -8.33 0.20
C PHE A 69 -4.36 -8.23 1.23
N GLY A 70 -5.47 -7.57 0.89
CA GLY A 70 -6.62 -7.45 1.80
C GLY A 70 -7.28 -8.80 2.09
N SER A 71 -7.40 -9.69 1.11
CA SER A 71 -7.93 -11.05 1.34
C SER A 71 -6.95 -11.90 2.14
N MET A 72 -5.66 -11.84 1.85
CA MET A 72 -4.64 -12.52 2.65
C MET A 72 -4.58 -12.02 4.10
N GLY A 73 -4.79 -10.71 4.31
CA GLY A 73 -4.85 -10.06 5.63
C GLY A 73 -6.19 -10.26 6.35
N TYR A 74 -7.13 -11.01 5.76
CA TYR A 74 -8.44 -11.28 6.33
C TYR A 74 -9.31 -10.02 6.58
N GLU A 75 -9.10 -8.95 5.79
CA GLU A 75 -10.02 -7.83 5.83
C GLU A 75 -11.34 -8.18 5.17
N PHE A 76 -11.26 -8.88 4.05
CA PHE A 76 -12.43 -9.36 3.32
C PHE A 76 -12.18 -10.76 2.78
N SER A 77 -13.25 -11.35 2.26
CA SER A 77 -13.22 -12.57 1.48
C SER A 77 -13.70 -12.28 0.05
N THR A 78 -13.09 -12.93 -0.94
CA THR A 78 -13.43 -12.74 -2.35
C THR A 78 -13.63 -14.07 -3.07
N PRO A 79 -14.72 -14.22 -3.87
CA PRO A 79 -14.95 -15.44 -4.66
C PRO A 79 -14.19 -15.42 -6.00
N PHE A 80 -13.49 -14.32 -6.34
CA PHE A 80 -12.95 -14.10 -7.67
C PHE A 80 -11.51 -14.58 -7.81
N LEU A 81 -11.21 -15.20 -8.97
CA LEU A 81 -9.87 -15.65 -9.34
C LEU A 81 -8.95 -14.50 -9.77
N CYS A 82 -9.53 -13.38 -10.23
CA CYS A 82 -8.78 -12.22 -10.70
C CYS A 82 -8.10 -11.48 -9.54
N PHE A 83 -7.09 -10.70 -9.87
CA PHE A 83 -6.27 -9.94 -8.92
C PHE A 83 -5.57 -10.81 -7.86
N ALA A 84 -5.41 -12.10 -8.15
CA ALA A 84 -4.89 -13.12 -7.22
C ALA A 84 -5.65 -13.22 -5.87
N GLY A 85 -6.85 -12.67 -5.75
CA GLY A 85 -7.62 -12.63 -4.50
C GLY A 85 -7.90 -14.03 -3.97
N GLN A 86 -8.91 -14.72 -4.50
CA GLN A 86 -9.27 -16.09 -4.07
C GLN A 86 -8.09 -17.08 -4.17
N PRO A 87 -7.24 -17.10 -5.22
CA PRO A 87 -6.11 -18.03 -5.26
C PRO A 87 -5.15 -17.91 -4.09
N MET A 88 -4.94 -16.69 -3.58
CA MET A 88 -4.04 -16.46 -2.44
C MET A 88 -4.75 -16.46 -1.08
N GLU A 89 -6.10 -16.43 -1.07
CA GLU A 89 -6.94 -16.58 0.12
C GLU A 89 -7.24 -18.05 0.47
N GLN A 90 -7.11 -18.97 -0.48
CA GLN A 90 -7.42 -20.38 -0.26
C GLN A 90 -6.58 -21.01 0.87
N GLU A 91 -7.12 -22.04 1.54
CA GLU A 91 -6.43 -22.78 2.60
C GLU A 91 -6.34 -24.28 2.23
N PRO A 92 -5.14 -24.89 2.28
CA PRO A 92 -3.86 -24.32 2.71
C PRO A 92 -3.35 -23.24 1.75
N ARG A 93 -2.64 -22.24 2.29
CA ARG A 93 -2.10 -21.13 1.51
C ARG A 93 -1.05 -21.64 0.51
N PRO A 94 -1.13 -21.28 -0.79
CA PRO A 94 -0.13 -21.66 -1.78
C PRO A 94 1.10 -20.76 -1.70
N ALA A 95 2.20 -21.22 -2.32
CA ALA A 95 3.30 -20.33 -2.66
C ALA A 95 2.87 -19.32 -3.73
N TRP A 96 3.50 -18.14 -3.74
CA TRP A 96 3.37 -17.21 -4.84
C TRP A 96 3.95 -17.83 -6.12
N ASN A 97 3.19 -17.89 -7.18
CA ASN A 97 3.72 -18.34 -8.48
C ASN A 97 4.44 -17.16 -9.16
N ASN A 98 5.78 -17.16 -9.12
CA ASN A 98 6.60 -16.08 -9.69
C ASN A 98 6.95 -16.28 -11.18
N ASN A 99 6.35 -17.24 -11.87
CA ASN A 99 6.58 -17.42 -13.31
C ASN A 99 5.94 -16.26 -14.09
N SER A 100 6.65 -15.73 -15.07
CA SER A 100 6.13 -14.63 -15.92
C SER A 100 4.89 -15.02 -16.73
N SER A 101 4.66 -16.30 -16.99
CA SER A 101 3.46 -16.84 -17.65
C SER A 101 2.27 -17.03 -16.69
N PHE A 102 2.41 -16.77 -15.40
CA PHE A 102 1.31 -16.88 -14.45
C PHE A 102 0.22 -15.83 -14.74
N THR A 103 -1.04 -16.26 -14.78
CA THR A 103 -2.19 -15.40 -15.13
C THR A 103 -2.26 -14.11 -14.29
N ASN A 104 -1.83 -14.17 -13.03
CA ASN A 104 -1.81 -13.01 -12.12
C ASN A 104 -0.39 -12.45 -11.90
N ALA A 105 0.58 -12.75 -12.77
CA ALA A 105 1.95 -12.24 -12.62
C ALA A 105 2.01 -10.70 -12.57
N ASN A 106 1.06 -10.04 -13.24
CA ASN A 106 0.92 -8.58 -13.26
C ASN A 106 0.71 -7.96 -11.86
N VAL A 107 0.17 -8.72 -10.91
CA VAL A 107 -0.02 -8.26 -9.52
C VAL A 107 1.31 -7.83 -8.90
N SER A 108 2.39 -8.57 -9.17
CA SER A 108 3.74 -8.20 -8.76
C SER A 108 4.46 -7.34 -9.81
N SER A 109 4.55 -7.81 -11.06
CA SER A 109 5.42 -7.21 -12.08
C SER A 109 4.97 -5.80 -12.53
N THR A 110 3.66 -5.57 -12.71
CA THR A 110 3.18 -4.25 -13.12
C THR A 110 3.31 -3.24 -11.98
N THR A 111 3.01 -3.64 -10.75
CA THR A 111 3.17 -2.79 -9.57
C THR A 111 4.64 -2.40 -9.35
N TRP A 112 5.57 -3.34 -9.52
CA TRP A 112 7.01 -3.12 -9.49
C TRP A 112 7.43 -2.05 -10.52
N LEU A 113 7.10 -2.26 -11.79
CA LEU A 113 7.43 -1.33 -12.87
C LEU A 113 6.85 0.06 -12.67
N ASN A 114 5.64 0.14 -12.12
CA ASN A 114 4.99 1.42 -11.87
C ASN A 114 5.68 2.21 -10.76
N PHE A 115 6.13 1.58 -9.67
CA PHE A 115 6.90 2.28 -8.63
C PHE A 115 8.22 2.80 -9.18
N TYR A 116 8.95 2.01 -9.98
CA TYR A 116 10.14 2.52 -10.66
C TYR A 116 9.83 3.64 -11.65
N GLY A 117 8.66 3.61 -12.29
CA GLY A 117 8.20 4.73 -13.11
C GLY A 117 7.96 6.01 -12.32
N VAL A 118 7.47 5.92 -11.07
CA VAL A 118 7.37 7.09 -10.16
C VAL A 118 8.76 7.61 -9.80
N ILE A 119 9.68 6.71 -9.46
CA ILE A 119 11.07 7.04 -9.13
C ILE A 119 11.76 7.73 -10.32
N SER A 120 11.61 7.19 -11.52
CA SER A 120 12.19 7.78 -12.74
C SER A 120 11.70 9.20 -12.98
N LEU A 121 10.38 9.44 -12.91
CA LEU A 121 9.81 10.78 -13.09
C LEU A 121 10.31 11.78 -12.03
N ALA A 122 10.41 11.34 -10.76
CA ALA A 122 10.92 12.18 -9.68
C ALA A 122 12.41 12.53 -9.91
N ASN A 123 13.22 11.52 -10.29
CA ASN A 123 14.65 11.69 -10.54
C ASN A 123 14.91 12.61 -11.75
N ASP A 124 14.17 12.43 -12.85
CA ASP A 124 14.31 13.27 -14.03
C ASP A 124 14.03 14.73 -13.71
N GLY A 125 13.00 14.98 -12.91
CA GLY A 125 12.68 16.32 -12.43
C GLY A 125 13.75 16.91 -11.52
N LEU A 126 14.25 16.13 -10.54
CA LEU A 126 15.33 16.57 -9.64
C LEU A 126 16.62 16.87 -10.39
N GLN A 127 17.04 16.00 -11.31
CA GLN A 127 18.21 16.21 -12.16
C GLN A 127 18.07 17.48 -13.03
N ALA A 128 16.87 17.76 -13.55
CA ALA A 128 16.64 18.98 -14.33
C ALA A 128 16.83 20.24 -13.47
N LEU A 129 16.32 20.22 -12.23
CA LEU A 129 16.53 21.30 -11.27
C LEU A 129 18.01 21.47 -10.90
N GLU A 130 18.77 20.38 -10.82
CA GLU A 130 20.23 20.42 -10.58
C GLU A 130 21.00 20.96 -11.77
N ARG A 131 20.58 20.63 -13.00
CA ARG A 131 21.14 21.21 -14.22
C ARG A 131 20.85 22.70 -14.39
N GLY A 132 20.06 23.30 -13.50
CA GLY A 132 19.82 24.74 -13.47
C GLY A 132 18.46 25.18 -14.03
N VAL A 133 17.54 24.26 -14.38
CA VAL A 133 16.16 24.63 -14.70
C VAL A 133 15.52 25.26 -13.46
N LYS A 134 14.86 26.42 -13.64
CA LYS A 134 14.23 27.18 -12.55
C LYS A 134 12.72 27.22 -12.76
N LEU A 135 11.97 26.92 -11.72
CA LEU A 135 10.50 26.86 -11.75
C LEU A 135 9.88 28.12 -11.15
N GLY A 136 8.87 28.66 -11.82
CA GLY A 136 8.19 29.88 -11.40
C GLY A 136 9.00 31.14 -11.68
N ALA A 137 8.66 32.23 -11.00
CA ALA A 137 9.36 33.48 -11.10
C ALA A 137 10.80 33.39 -10.56
N LEU A 138 11.74 34.08 -11.20
CA LEU A 138 13.12 34.14 -10.72
C LEU A 138 13.21 35.04 -9.49
N VAL A 139 13.87 34.54 -8.44
CA VAL A 139 14.09 35.24 -7.18
C VAL A 139 15.59 35.26 -6.88
N VAL A 140 16.12 36.43 -6.52
CA VAL A 140 17.50 36.53 -6.03
C VAL A 140 17.49 36.41 -4.52
N THR A 141 18.22 35.43 -4.01
CA THR A 141 18.33 35.16 -2.56
C THR A 141 19.25 36.20 -1.89
N ALA A 142 19.23 36.22 -0.56
CA ALA A 142 20.16 37.03 0.24
C ALA A 142 21.65 36.72 -0.07
N ASN A 143 21.96 35.50 -0.48
CA ASN A 143 23.31 35.08 -0.89
C ASN A 143 23.62 35.40 -2.35
N LYS A 144 22.75 36.13 -3.05
CA LYS A 144 22.85 36.50 -4.47
C LYS A 144 22.68 35.32 -5.44
N ASP A 145 22.24 34.16 -5.00
CA ASP A 145 21.88 33.07 -5.90
C ASP A 145 20.53 33.34 -6.57
N THR A 146 20.40 32.98 -7.84
CA THR A 146 19.12 33.05 -8.55
C THR A 146 18.45 31.70 -8.50
N ILE A 147 17.27 31.61 -7.89
CA ILE A 147 16.43 30.44 -7.79
C ILE A 147 15.06 30.65 -8.43
N GLY A 148 14.34 29.59 -8.76
CA GLY A 148 12.92 29.68 -9.11
C GLY A 148 12.06 29.68 -7.84
N ALA A 149 11.03 30.52 -7.82
CA ALA A 149 10.11 30.63 -6.67
C ALA A 149 9.44 29.27 -6.31
N ASP A 150 9.30 28.39 -7.29
CA ASP A 150 8.66 27.08 -7.16
C ASP A 150 9.65 25.90 -7.02
N ASP A 151 10.97 26.16 -7.04
CA ASP A 151 12.01 25.11 -6.97
C ASP A 151 11.89 24.30 -5.68
N ALA A 152 11.68 24.94 -4.52
CA ALA A 152 11.55 24.26 -3.23
C ALA A 152 10.32 23.34 -3.19
N ARG A 153 9.19 23.82 -3.70
CA ARG A 153 7.96 23.03 -3.84
C ARG A 153 8.21 21.76 -4.64
N ALA A 154 8.81 21.90 -5.81
CA ALA A 154 9.07 20.79 -6.71
C ALA A 154 10.04 19.77 -6.10
N ARG A 155 11.14 20.24 -5.49
CA ARG A 155 12.13 19.38 -4.82
C ARG A 155 11.51 18.62 -3.64
N ALA A 156 10.77 19.31 -2.78
CA ALA A 156 10.12 18.67 -1.63
C ALA A 156 9.13 17.58 -2.08
N PHE A 157 8.32 17.85 -3.09
CA PHE A 157 7.34 16.90 -3.61
C PHE A 157 8.00 15.72 -4.34
N ALA A 158 9.01 15.96 -5.16
CA ALA A 158 9.76 14.90 -5.83
C ALA A 158 10.44 13.95 -4.80
N LYS A 159 11.05 14.51 -3.74
CA LYS A 159 11.63 13.72 -2.65
C LYS A 159 10.58 12.95 -1.86
N LEU A 160 9.39 13.52 -1.61
CA LEU A 160 8.27 12.80 -1.04
C LEU A 160 7.93 11.57 -1.90
N MET A 161 7.70 11.76 -3.19
CA MET A 161 7.26 10.68 -4.07
C MET A 161 8.34 9.63 -4.33
N GLN A 162 9.61 10.05 -4.40
CA GLN A 162 10.77 9.16 -4.44
C GLN A 162 10.81 8.25 -3.20
N GLY A 163 10.66 8.84 -2.00
CA GLY A 163 10.63 8.09 -0.74
C GLY A 163 9.40 7.20 -0.62
N VAL A 164 8.22 7.68 -1.01
CA VAL A 164 6.98 6.89 -0.99
C VAL A 164 7.10 5.66 -1.90
N ALA A 165 7.62 5.81 -3.12
CA ALA A 165 7.75 4.69 -4.05
C ALA A 165 8.75 3.63 -3.55
N HIS A 166 9.92 4.05 -3.04
CA HIS A 166 10.88 3.12 -2.44
C HIS A 166 10.33 2.44 -1.18
N GLY A 167 9.57 3.17 -0.36
CA GLY A 167 8.92 2.60 0.82
C GLY A 167 7.95 1.48 0.47
N TYR A 168 7.12 1.65 -0.55
CA TYR A 168 6.23 0.58 -1.03
C TYR A 168 6.99 -0.58 -1.68
N LEU A 169 8.09 -0.33 -2.39
CA LEU A 169 8.98 -1.42 -2.84
C LEU A 169 9.49 -2.22 -1.64
N ALA A 170 9.95 -1.56 -0.59
CA ALA A 170 10.42 -2.22 0.63
C ALA A 170 9.31 -2.91 1.42
N LEU A 171 8.06 -2.45 1.36
CA LEU A 171 6.93 -3.13 1.99
C LEU A 171 6.57 -4.44 1.30
N MET A 172 6.66 -4.49 -0.04
CA MET A 172 6.11 -5.59 -0.84
C MET A 172 7.16 -6.64 -1.21
N TRP A 173 8.37 -6.26 -1.65
CA TRP A 173 9.40 -7.18 -2.16
C TRP A 173 10.52 -7.41 -1.15
N ASP A 174 11.18 -8.56 -1.28
CA ASP A 174 12.33 -8.96 -0.45
C ASP A 174 13.56 -8.09 -0.67
N LYS A 175 13.72 -7.59 -1.89
CA LYS A 175 14.81 -6.73 -2.34
C LYS A 175 14.32 -5.79 -3.42
N ALA A 176 14.99 -4.65 -3.57
CA ALA A 176 14.76 -3.71 -4.66
C ALA A 176 16.03 -2.93 -4.99
N VAL A 177 16.06 -2.25 -6.12
CA VAL A 177 17.16 -1.36 -6.47
C VAL A 177 16.87 0.02 -5.88
N ILE A 178 17.83 0.59 -5.16
CA ILE A 178 17.76 1.97 -4.67
C ILE A 178 18.26 2.88 -5.78
N ILE A 179 17.40 3.79 -6.26
CA ILE A 179 17.70 4.70 -7.36
C ILE A 179 17.29 6.10 -6.94
N ASP A 180 18.25 7.00 -6.81
CA ASP A 180 18.00 8.42 -6.62
C ASP A 180 18.40 9.23 -7.87
N GLU A 181 18.36 10.55 -7.79
CA GLU A 181 18.71 11.44 -8.90
C GLU A 181 20.20 11.44 -9.24
N HIS A 182 21.05 10.87 -8.40
CA HIS A 182 22.50 10.76 -8.62
C HIS A 182 22.90 9.37 -9.13
N ALA A 183 21.95 8.45 -9.28
CA ALA A 183 22.23 7.12 -9.77
C ALA A 183 22.72 7.15 -11.23
N ASP A 184 23.82 6.46 -11.49
CA ASP A 184 24.34 6.29 -12.84
C ASP A 184 23.49 5.26 -13.60
N VAL A 185 22.78 5.72 -14.63
CA VAL A 185 21.91 4.86 -15.45
C VAL A 185 22.65 3.76 -16.18
N ASP A 186 23.94 3.92 -16.47
CA ASP A 186 24.75 2.90 -17.14
C ASP A 186 25.00 1.69 -16.22
N THR A 187 25.02 1.91 -14.90
CA THR A 187 25.14 0.82 -13.91
C THR A 187 23.84 0.04 -13.72
N LEU A 188 22.69 0.55 -14.15
CA LEU A 188 21.39 -0.11 -14.03
C LEU A 188 21.23 -1.29 -15.01
N ALA A 189 22.12 -1.45 -16.00
CA ALA A 189 22.14 -2.63 -16.86
C ALA A 189 22.42 -3.93 -16.06
N THR A 190 23.13 -3.82 -14.93
CA THR A 190 23.38 -4.90 -13.96
C THR A 190 22.99 -4.42 -12.55
N PRO A 191 21.70 -4.36 -12.23
CA PRO A 191 21.23 -3.73 -11.00
C PRO A 191 21.68 -4.49 -9.75
N THR A 192 22.10 -3.76 -8.73
CA THR A 192 22.35 -4.29 -7.40
C THR A 192 21.07 -4.22 -6.57
N TYR A 193 20.55 -5.37 -6.18
CA TYR A 193 19.35 -5.47 -5.36
C TYR A 193 19.70 -5.40 -3.88
N ALA A 194 19.33 -4.30 -3.23
CA ALA A 194 19.45 -4.14 -1.78
C ALA A 194 18.30 -4.87 -1.06
N PRO A 195 18.53 -5.47 0.11
CA PRO A 195 17.47 -6.08 0.90
C PRO A 195 16.47 -5.01 1.41
N TYR A 196 15.22 -5.41 1.63
CA TYR A 196 14.14 -4.48 1.98
C TYR A 196 14.42 -3.53 3.17
N PRO A 197 15.20 -3.90 4.22
CA PRO A 197 15.50 -2.96 5.29
C PRO A 197 16.36 -1.78 4.82
N GLU A 198 17.30 -2.02 3.91
CA GLU A 198 18.14 -0.97 3.33
C GLU A 198 17.32 -0.08 2.39
N VAL A 199 16.44 -0.67 1.57
CA VAL A 199 15.51 0.08 0.71
C VAL A 199 14.59 0.95 1.56
N MET A 200 14.08 0.44 2.69
CA MET A 200 13.26 1.21 3.61
C MET A 200 14.03 2.35 4.27
N ALA A 201 15.26 2.11 4.68
CA ALA A 201 16.12 3.16 5.24
C ALA A 201 16.37 4.29 4.20
N ALA A 202 16.63 3.95 2.95
CA ALA A 202 16.76 4.92 1.86
C ALA A 202 15.45 5.71 1.65
N ALA A 203 14.31 5.03 1.63
CA ALA A 203 12.99 5.66 1.52
C ALA A 203 12.72 6.68 2.62
N ILE A 204 12.99 6.31 3.87
CA ILE A 204 12.82 7.20 5.04
C ILE A 204 13.78 8.41 4.93
N ASN A 205 15.01 8.21 4.47
CA ASN A 205 15.94 9.33 4.26
C ASN A 205 15.43 10.31 3.18
N MET A 206 14.87 9.82 2.08
CA MET A 206 14.24 10.66 1.05
C MET A 206 13.06 11.46 1.62
N LEU A 207 12.22 10.84 2.44
CA LEU A 207 11.13 11.51 3.14
C LEU A 207 11.64 12.58 4.13
N LYS A 208 12.71 12.31 4.86
CA LYS A 208 13.37 13.30 5.75
C LYS A 208 13.93 14.49 4.98
N VAL A 209 14.45 14.28 3.78
CA VAL A 209 14.87 15.39 2.89
C VAL A 209 13.65 16.22 2.47
N SER A 210 12.52 15.59 2.11
CA SER A 210 11.27 16.30 1.82
C SER A 210 10.81 17.15 3.00
N ILE A 211 10.85 16.62 4.22
CA ILE A 211 10.52 17.35 5.46
C ILE A 211 11.45 18.55 5.62
N ALA A 212 12.76 18.34 5.53
CA ALA A 212 13.74 19.41 5.74
C ALA A 212 13.54 20.60 4.76
N ILE A 213 13.25 20.31 3.47
CA ILE A 213 12.92 21.34 2.49
C ILE A 213 11.60 22.03 2.85
N SER A 214 10.58 21.25 3.23
CA SER A 214 9.26 21.77 3.57
C SER A 214 9.29 22.67 4.81
N ASP A 215 10.07 22.31 5.83
CA ASP A 215 10.14 23.07 7.08
C ASP A 215 10.92 24.37 6.96
N THR A 216 11.86 24.44 6.00
CA THR A 216 12.74 25.61 5.78
C THR A 216 12.28 26.52 4.65
N SER A 217 11.23 26.15 3.90
CA SER A 217 10.74 26.90 2.76
C SER A 217 9.26 27.26 2.93
N THR A 218 8.79 28.28 2.19
CA THR A 218 7.36 28.61 2.13
C THR A 218 6.86 28.40 0.72
N PHE A 219 5.90 27.50 0.56
CA PHE A 219 5.25 27.23 -0.72
C PHE A 219 3.84 26.66 -0.52
N THR A 220 3.09 26.63 -1.61
CA THR A 220 1.77 25.96 -1.67
C THR A 220 1.74 25.04 -2.89
N LEU A 221 1.31 23.80 -2.70
CA LEU A 221 0.94 22.90 -3.79
C LEU A 221 -0.50 23.24 -4.22
N PRO A 222 -0.72 23.58 -5.48
CA PRO A 222 -2.06 23.79 -6.01
C PRO A 222 -2.90 22.52 -5.97
N SER A 223 -4.22 22.67 -5.87
CA SER A 223 -5.18 21.54 -5.88
C SER A 223 -5.29 20.82 -7.23
N VAL A 224 -4.65 21.37 -8.26
CA VAL A 224 -4.64 20.79 -9.62
C VAL A 224 -3.22 20.38 -9.98
N GLY A 225 -3.08 19.19 -10.55
CA GLY A 225 -1.82 18.68 -11.08
C GLY A 225 -0.93 17.96 -10.06
N TRP A 226 -1.00 18.29 -8.76
CA TRP A 226 -0.16 17.70 -7.72
C TRP A 226 -0.92 16.61 -6.93
N ILE A 227 -1.66 17.00 -5.89
CA ILE A 227 -2.56 16.09 -5.16
C ILE A 227 -3.99 16.56 -5.47
N PRO A 228 -4.75 15.83 -6.29
CA PRO A 228 -6.03 16.28 -6.80
C PRO A 228 -6.99 16.73 -5.69
N GLY A 229 -7.50 17.97 -5.84
CA GLY A 229 -8.48 18.56 -4.94
C GLY A 229 -7.95 19.08 -3.60
N LEU A 230 -6.66 18.88 -3.31
CA LEU A 230 -6.05 19.34 -2.06
C LEU A 230 -5.05 20.45 -2.32
N THR A 231 -5.29 21.60 -1.69
CA THR A 231 -4.29 22.69 -1.62
C THR A 231 -3.47 22.47 -0.36
N TYR A 232 -2.19 22.12 -0.53
CA TYR A 232 -1.29 21.79 0.58
C TYR A 232 -0.23 22.89 0.74
N THR A 233 -0.06 23.36 1.97
CA THR A 233 1.10 24.17 2.33
C THR A 233 2.35 23.31 2.48
N ASN A 234 3.52 23.95 2.57
CA ASN A 234 4.75 23.26 2.92
C ASN A 234 4.62 22.44 4.22
N LYS A 235 3.90 22.97 5.22
CA LYS A 235 3.65 22.25 6.49
C LYS A 235 2.75 21.04 6.32
N ASP A 236 1.77 21.09 5.45
CA ASP A 236 0.91 19.93 5.16
C ASP A 236 1.68 18.84 4.42
N LEU A 237 2.62 19.22 3.54
CA LEU A 237 3.51 18.28 2.87
C LEU A 237 4.48 17.61 3.86
N SER A 238 5.05 18.38 4.79
CA SER A 238 5.86 17.85 5.90
C SER A 238 5.06 16.83 6.74
N ARG A 239 3.84 17.17 7.13
CA ARG A 239 2.94 16.24 7.85
C ARG A 239 2.64 14.96 7.07
N LEU A 240 2.46 15.06 5.77
CA LEU A 240 2.23 13.90 4.92
C LEU A 240 3.48 12.99 4.87
N ALA A 241 4.67 13.57 4.81
CA ALA A 241 5.94 12.83 4.86
C ALA A 241 6.10 12.10 6.22
N HIS A 242 5.83 12.77 7.34
CA HIS A 242 5.80 12.14 8.68
C HIS A 242 4.78 10.99 8.75
N THR A 243 3.63 11.14 8.11
CA THR A 243 2.62 10.07 8.01
C THR A 243 3.17 8.82 7.34
N PHE A 244 3.86 8.98 6.21
CA PHE A 244 4.48 7.84 5.52
C PHE A 244 5.62 7.23 6.33
N ILE A 245 6.44 8.02 7.03
CA ILE A 245 7.50 7.48 7.91
C ILE A 245 6.87 6.61 9.00
N ALA A 246 5.86 7.10 9.74
CA ALA A 246 5.19 6.31 10.77
C ALA A 246 4.65 4.97 10.25
N ARG A 247 4.02 4.99 9.07
CA ARG A 247 3.52 3.78 8.41
C ARG A 247 4.66 2.84 8.01
N PHE A 248 5.71 3.35 7.40
CA PHE A 248 6.83 2.56 6.88
C PHE A 248 7.66 1.91 7.99
N GLU A 249 8.01 2.64 9.03
CA GLU A 249 8.70 2.09 10.21
C GLU A 249 7.91 0.95 10.87
N THR A 250 6.60 1.08 10.89
CA THR A 250 5.72 0.09 11.50
C THR A 250 5.48 -1.11 10.60
N TYR A 251 5.16 -0.87 9.32
CA TYR A 251 4.68 -1.93 8.40
C TYR A 251 5.79 -2.69 7.68
N VAL A 252 7.02 -2.22 7.71
CA VAL A 252 8.16 -2.96 7.13
C VAL A 252 8.42 -4.28 7.84
N ALA A 253 8.04 -4.40 9.11
CA ALA A 253 8.19 -5.62 9.90
C ALA A 253 7.42 -6.81 9.29
N ARG A 254 8.13 -7.91 9.07
CA ARG A 254 7.61 -9.13 8.41
C ARG A 254 7.38 -10.29 9.37
N SER A 255 7.70 -10.08 10.62
CA SER A 255 7.54 -11.05 11.70
C SER A 255 7.21 -10.35 13.01
N PRO A 256 6.67 -11.07 14.01
CA PRO A 256 6.49 -10.54 15.36
C PRO A 256 7.79 -10.04 16.00
N ALA A 257 8.91 -10.68 15.70
CA ALA A 257 10.22 -10.28 16.22
C ALA A 257 10.66 -8.93 15.62
N GLU A 258 10.55 -8.75 14.31
CA GLU A 258 10.81 -7.46 13.67
C GLU A 258 9.85 -6.38 14.15
N ARG A 259 8.55 -6.70 14.32
CA ARG A 259 7.55 -5.77 14.85
C ARG A 259 7.87 -5.36 16.29
N ALA A 260 8.41 -6.27 17.09
CA ALA A 260 8.86 -5.96 18.46
C ALA A 260 10.09 -5.04 18.47
N ALA A 261 10.95 -5.12 17.47
CA ALA A 261 12.19 -4.35 17.34
C ALA A 261 11.97 -2.94 16.73
N VAL A 262 10.76 -2.59 16.30
CA VAL A 262 10.44 -1.24 15.79
C VAL A 262 10.75 -0.19 16.84
N ASN A 263 11.31 0.96 16.42
CA ASN A 263 11.50 2.11 17.29
C ASN A 263 10.15 2.80 17.59
N TRP A 264 9.43 2.24 18.55
CA TRP A 264 8.09 2.73 18.91
C TRP A 264 8.07 4.16 19.44
N ALA A 265 9.17 4.64 20.01
CA ALA A 265 9.27 6.04 20.43
C ALA A 265 9.32 6.99 19.22
N ASP A 266 10.03 6.60 18.16
CA ASP A 266 10.04 7.36 16.91
C ASP A 266 8.67 7.29 16.20
N VAL A 267 8.03 6.14 16.15
CA VAL A 267 6.66 6.02 15.61
C VAL A 267 5.69 7.00 16.29
N ILE A 268 5.76 7.16 17.64
CA ILE A 268 4.95 8.17 18.35
C ILE A 268 5.29 9.57 17.86
N ALA A 269 6.58 9.91 17.78
CA ALA A 269 7.02 11.24 17.32
C ALA A 269 6.55 11.53 15.89
N GLN A 270 6.67 10.55 14.99
CA GLN A 270 6.20 10.68 13.60
C GLN A 270 4.68 10.86 13.53
N VAL A 271 3.90 10.10 14.31
CA VAL A 271 2.45 10.25 14.37
C VAL A 271 2.03 11.62 14.94
N ASP A 272 2.74 12.14 15.94
CA ASP A 272 2.46 13.45 16.52
C ASP A 272 2.74 14.59 15.53
N ALA A 273 3.72 14.41 14.65
CA ALA A 273 4.05 15.35 13.56
C ALA A 273 3.23 15.13 12.28
N SER A 274 2.39 14.09 12.19
CA SER A 274 1.68 13.66 10.99
C SER A 274 0.44 14.48 10.67
N ILE A 275 -0.33 14.05 9.65
CA ILE A 275 -1.64 14.63 9.28
C ILE A 275 -2.59 14.66 10.48
N THR A 276 -3.36 15.74 10.61
CA THR A 276 -4.32 15.94 11.71
C THR A 276 -5.76 15.53 11.38
N ALA A 277 -6.03 15.29 10.11
CA ALA A 277 -7.29 14.81 9.55
C ALA A 277 -7.00 13.74 8.49
N ASP A 278 -8.04 13.08 8.00
CA ASP A 278 -7.89 12.07 6.94
C ASP A 278 -7.22 12.67 5.69
N PHE A 279 -6.28 11.93 5.11
CA PHE A 279 -5.73 12.24 3.79
C PHE A 279 -6.69 11.70 2.74
N ALA A 280 -7.42 12.61 2.09
CA ALA A 280 -8.51 12.29 1.19
C ALA A 280 -8.46 13.11 -0.10
N PRO A 281 -7.59 12.76 -1.07
CA PRO A 281 -7.60 13.37 -2.40
C PRO A 281 -8.97 13.27 -3.07
N ILE A 282 -9.27 14.19 -3.97
CA ILE A 282 -10.57 14.24 -4.66
C ILE A 282 -10.52 13.39 -5.93
N GLY A 283 -11.36 12.39 -5.98
CA GLY A 283 -11.59 11.58 -7.18
C GLY A 283 -12.44 12.30 -8.23
N SER A 284 -12.22 11.93 -9.49
CA SER A 284 -13.06 12.37 -10.60
C SER A 284 -13.17 11.26 -11.65
N PRO A 285 -14.24 11.25 -12.47
CA PRO A 285 -14.43 10.20 -13.49
C PRO A 285 -13.31 10.09 -14.52
N THR A 286 -12.58 11.18 -14.78
CA THR A 286 -11.48 11.27 -15.75
C THR A 286 -10.10 11.40 -15.10
N GLY A 287 -10.03 11.38 -13.78
CA GLY A 287 -8.80 11.57 -13.03
C GLY A 287 -8.59 10.46 -12.00
N LEU A 288 -8.41 10.86 -10.75
CA LEU A 288 -8.15 9.93 -9.67
C LEU A 288 -9.38 9.07 -9.39
N SER A 289 -9.18 7.75 -9.30
CA SER A 289 -10.22 6.82 -8.90
C SER A 289 -9.68 5.80 -7.90
N ASP A 290 -10.55 5.25 -7.06
CA ASP A 290 -10.24 4.18 -6.13
C ASP A 290 -11.01 2.92 -6.52
N SER A 291 -10.45 2.15 -7.44
CA SER A 291 -11.10 0.93 -7.91
C SER A 291 -11.14 -0.18 -6.85
N TYR A 292 -10.31 -0.11 -5.80
CA TYR A 292 -10.41 -0.98 -4.63
C TYR A 292 -11.74 -0.72 -3.88
N LYS A 293 -12.06 0.54 -3.58
CA LYS A 293 -13.35 0.90 -2.98
C LYS A 293 -14.52 0.56 -3.88
N GLN A 294 -14.37 0.74 -5.19
CA GLN A 294 -15.39 0.32 -6.16
C GLN A 294 -15.72 -1.16 -6.02
N VAL A 295 -14.71 -2.01 -5.90
CA VAL A 295 -14.90 -3.47 -5.82
C VAL A 295 -15.41 -3.87 -4.44
N ALA A 296 -14.93 -3.23 -3.36
CA ALA A 296 -15.40 -3.46 -1.99
C ALA A 296 -16.85 -3.05 -1.79
N ALA A 297 -17.26 -1.92 -2.37
CA ALA A 297 -18.55 -1.30 -2.16
C ALA A 297 -19.54 -1.53 -3.30
N ARG A 298 -19.21 -2.35 -4.30
CA ARG A 298 -20.08 -2.54 -5.45
C ARG A 298 -21.37 -3.21 -5.03
N VAL A 299 -22.38 -2.37 -4.98
CA VAL A 299 -23.74 -2.67 -4.59
C VAL A 299 -24.38 -3.66 -5.57
N ARG A 300 -24.92 -4.68 -5.04
CA ARG A 300 -25.92 -5.69 -5.39
C ARG A 300 -26.75 -5.58 -6.69
N THR A 301 -26.53 -4.66 -7.60
CA THR A 301 -27.51 -4.45 -8.68
C THR A 301 -27.23 -5.22 -9.96
N VAL A 302 -26.01 -5.69 -10.21
CA VAL A 302 -25.72 -6.52 -11.40
C VAL A 302 -24.54 -7.45 -11.13
N ALA A 303 -24.81 -8.71 -10.91
CA ALA A 303 -23.88 -9.83 -11.07
C ALA A 303 -22.58 -9.80 -10.21
N GLY A 304 -22.69 -9.55 -8.91
CA GLY A 304 -21.66 -10.02 -8.01
C GLY A 304 -21.01 -8.95 -7.13
N ASP A 305 -21.23 -9.07 -5.86
CA ASP A 305 -20.34 -8.51 -4.85
C ASP A 305 -18.97 -9.14 -5.06
N TYR A 306 -17.95 -8.33 -5.33
CA TYR A 306 -16.59 -8.83 -5.53
C TYR A 306 -15.88 -9.15 -4.22
N MET A 307 -16.27 -8.50 -3.13
CA MET A 307 -15.67 -8.67 -1.80
C MET A 307 -16.72 -8.52 -0.71
N ARG A 308 -16.56 -9.28 0.36
CA ARG A 308 -17.35 -9.16 1.59
C ARG A 308 -16.45 -9.15 2.82
N GLY A 309 -16.90 -8.50 3.89
CA GLY A 309 -16.18 -8.51 5.17
C GLY A 309 -15.98 -9.94 5.67
N GLY A 310 -14.72 -10.36 5.78
CA GLY A 310 -14.37 -11.71 6.25
C GLY A 310 -14.72 -11.92 7.73
N TYR A 311 -15.04 -13.15 8.14
CA TYR A 311 -15.31 -13.46 9.56
C TYR A 311 -14.12 -13.21 10.47
N TRP A 312 -12.90 -13.22 9.97
CA TRP A 312 -11.72 -12.81 10.73
C TRP A 312 -11.68 -11.29 11.02
N LEU A 313 -12.43 -10.47 10.26
CA LEU A 313 -12.62 -9.05 10.54
C LEU A 313 -13.81 -8.80 11.46
N VAL A 314 -14.99 -9.27 11.06
CA VAL A 314 -16.26 -8.95 11.76
C VAL A 314 -16.56 -9.90 12.92
N GLY A 315 -16.07 -11.13 12.87
CA GLY A 315 -16.35 -12.19 13.84
C GLY A 315 -15.96 -11.87 15.29
N PRO A 316 -14.84 -11.17 15.57
CA PRO A 316 -14.53 -10.75 16.94
C PRO A 316 -15.63 -9.89 17.61
N ALA A 317 -16.56 -9.33 16.85
CA ALA A 317 -17.72 -8.58 17.35
C ALA A 317 -18.93 -9.48 17.62
N ASP A 318 -18.88 -10.79 17.30
CA ASP A 318 -20.01 -11.69 17.52
C ASP A 318 -20.26 -11.92 19.02
N SER A 319 -21.45 -11.57 19.48
CA SER A 319 -21.89 -11.75 20.87
C SER A 319 -22.47 -13.14 21.16
N THR A 320 -22.54 -14.00 20.12
CA THR A 320 -22.94 -15.40 20.25
C THR A 320 -21.71 -16.31 20.24
N ASP A 321 -21.88 -17.62 20.27
CA ASP A 321 -20.79 -18.56 20.03
C ASP A 321 -20.59 -18.91 18.56
N GLY A 322 -21.27 -18.21 17.64
CA GLY A 322 -21.19 -18.48 16.19
C GLY A 322 -19.76 -18.38 15.67
N TRP A 323 -19.07 -17.26 15.94
CA TRP A 323 -17.68 -17.08 15.50
C TRP A 323 -16.71 -18.05 16.17
N LYS A 324 -16.81 -18.26 17.49
CA LYS A 324 -16.02 -19.25 18.22
C LYS A 324 -16.16 -20.65 17.60
N ASN A 325 -17.40 -21.06 17.32
CA ASN A 325 -17.68 -22.37 16.73
C ASN A 325 -17.16 -22.42 15.28
N TRP A 326 -17.31 -21.35 14.50
CA TRP A 326 -16.79 -21.26 13.15
C TRP A 326 -15.27 -21.40 13.13
N VAL A 327 -14.54 -20.74 14.04
CA VAL A 327 -13.08 -20.87 14.15
C VAL A 327 -12.67 -22.28 14.56
N ALA A 328 -13.38 -22.90 15.50
CA ALA A 328 -13.12 -24.26 15.95
C ALA A 328 -13.45 -25.33 14.90
N THR A 329 -14.29 -25.01 13.92
CA THR A 329 -14.68 -25.93 12.84
C THR A 329 -13.50 -26.10 11.86
N PRO A 330 -13.16 -27.34 11.43
CA PRO A 330 -12.19 -27.56 10.38
C PRO A 330 -12.51 -26.73 9.13
N VAL A 331 -11.50 -26.15 8.50
CA VAL A 331 -11.66 -25.17 7.39
C VAL A 331 -12.61 -25.68 6.30
N ALA A 332 -12.47 -26.93 5.89
CA ALA A 332 -13.31 -27.53 4.84
C ALA A 332 -14.81 -27.60 5.18
N ASN A 333 -15.16 -27.52 6.47
CA ASN A 333 -16.54 -27.63 6.96
C ASN A 333 -17.12 -26.29 7.42
N ARG A 334 -16.34 -25.19 7.34
CA ARG A 334 -16.82 -23.86 7.70
C ARG A 334 -17.86 -23.38 6.69
N VAL A 335 -18.95 -22.81 7.20
CA VAL A 335 -20.03 -22.23 6.40
C VAL A 335 -20.38 -20.84 6.94
N ALA A 336 -20.98 -20.00 6.12
CA ALA A 336 -21.47 -18.70 6.54
C ALA A 336 -22.52 -18.83 7.64
N PHE A 337 -22.50 -17.88 8.60
CA PHE A 337 -23.44 -17.83 9.71
C PHE A 337 -23.86 -16.40 10.01
N GLN A 338 -25.02 -16.27 10.67
CA GLN A 338 -25.54 -14.97 11.12
C GLN A 338 -24.99 -14.64 12.50
N MET A 339 -24.41 -13.46 12.64
CA MET A 339 -23.91 -12.93 13.91
C MET A 339 -24.96 -12.08 14.64
N ARG A 340 -24.71 -11.87 15.94
CA ARG A 340 -25.27 -10.78 16.71
C ARG A 340 -24.14 -9.93 17.26
N SER A 341 -24.29 -8.62 17.26
CA SER A 341 -23.26 -7.70 17.77
C SER A 341 -23.87 -6.44 18.33
N GLN A 342 -23.18 -5.89 19.33
CA GLN A 342 -23.45 -4.54 19.83
C GLN A 342 -22.74 -3.46 18.99
N ASP A 343 -21.79 -3.82 18.14
CA ASP A 343 -21.06 -2.87 17.29
C ASP A 343 -21.94 -2.35 16.16
N ARG A 344 -22.28 -1.07 16.23
CA ARG A 344 -23.17 -0.39 15.29
C ARG A 344 -22.56 -0.12 13.93
N ARG A 345 -21.27 -0.35 13.77
CA ARG A 345 -20.61 -0.36 12.46
C ARG A 345 -20.98 -1.62 11.64
N ILE A 346 -21.26 -2.73 12.34
CA ILE A 346 -21.53 -4.03 11.70
C ILE A 346 -23.04 -4.32 11.66
N ILE A 347 -23.74 -4.16 12.78
CA ILE A 347 -25.16 -4.49 12.91
C ILE A 347 -25.91 -3.29 13.48
N GLY A 348 -26.99 -2.86 12.81
CA GLY A 348 -27.84 -1.77 13.24
C GLY A 348 -28.65 -2.09 14.50
N ALA A 349 -29.23 -1.07 15.10
CA ALA A 349 -29.98 -1.21 16.36
C ALA A 349 -31.28 -2.03 16.25
N ALA A 350 -31.87 -2.10 15.05
CA ALA A 350 -33.18 -2.75 14.85
C ALA A 350 -33.11 -4.28 14.85
N GLY A 351 -31.91 -4.88 14.87
CA GLY A 351 -31.77 -6.33 14.96
C GLY A 351 -30.64 -6.92 14.11
N PRO A 352 -30.45 -8.23 14.13
CA PRO A 352 -29.27 -8.90 13.56
C PRO A 352 -29.18 -8.84 12.03
N THR A 353 -30.24 -8.47 11.34
CA THR A 353 -30.27 -8.23 9.88
C THR A 353 -30.27 -6.76 9.51
N ALA A 354 -30.36 -5.86 10.51
CA ALA A 354 -30.36 -4.42 10.26
C ALA A 354 -28.95 -3.97 9.82
N PRO A 355 -28.85 -3.11 8.77
CA PRO A 355 -27.57 -2.60 8.31
C PRO A 355 -26.90 -1.77 9.39
N GLY A 356 -25.61 -2.04 9.63
CA GLY A 356 -24.74 -1.18 10.40
C GLY A 356 -24.24 0.00 9.57
N ALA A 357 -23.40 0.83 10.18
CA ALA A 357 -22.82 1.98 9.47
C ALA A 357 -21.80 1.59 8.40
N TYR A 358 -21.08 0.46 8.57
CA TYR A 358 -20.01 0.03 7.68
C TYR A 358 -20.32 -1.26 6.93
N PHE A 359 -21.17 -2.11 7.47
CA PHE A 359 -21.55 -3.39 6.90
C PHE A 359 -23.06 -3.61 6.89
N ALA A 360 -23.52 -4.44 5.97
CA ALA A 360 -24.89 -4.93 5.97
C ALA A 360 -24.95 -6.43 5.78
N TYR A 361 -26.03 -7.03 6.27
CA TYR A 361 -26.32 -8.45 6.19
C TYR A 361 -27.05 -8.81 4.91
N ASP A 362 -26.60 -9.85 4.22
CA ASP A 362 -27.27 -10.44 3.08
C ASP A 362 -26.91 -11.92 2.93
N VAL A 363 -27.92 -12.78 2.95
CA VAL A 363 -27.78 -14.25 2.78
C VAL A 363 -27.50 -14.66 1.36
N ASN A 364 -27.63 -13.78 0.37
CA ASN A 364 -27.34 -14.11 -1.01
C ASN A 364 -25.84 -14.21 -1.26
N ILE A 365 -25.32 -15.43 -1.23
CA ILE A 365 -23.91 -15.78 -1.48
C ILE A 365 -23.75 -16.63 -2.75
N ALA A 366 -24.69 -16.56 -3.67
CA ALA A 366 -24.70 -17.41 -4.88
C ALA A 366 -23.44 -17.24 -5.76
N PHE A 367 -22.76 -16.09 -5.69
CA PHE A 367 -21.49 -15.82 -6.38
C PHE A 367 -20.28 -16.48 -5.72
N PHE A 368 -20.38 -16.91 -4.45
CA PHE A 368 -19.35 -17.73 -3.81
C PHE A 368 -19.50 -19.18 -4.24
N ASN A 369 -18.71 -19.63 -5.19
CA ASN A 369 -18.74 -21.02 -5.63
C ASN A 369 -18.27 -21.95 -4.49
N PRO A 370 -19.14 -22.86 -3.98
CA PRO A 370 -18.79 -23.75 -2.87
C PRO A 370 -17.58 -24.65 -3.13
N THR A 371 -17.30 -24.96 -4.41
CA THR A 371 -16.14 -25.79 -4.78
C THR A 371 -14.80 -25.11 -4.52
N ARG A 372 -14.79 -23.79 -4.31
CA ARG A 372 -13.59 -23.01 -3.94
C ARG A 372 -13.40 -22.89 -2.44
N GLY A 373 -14.31 -23.43 -1.66
CA GLY A 373 -14.30 -23.42 -0.19
C GLY A 373 -15.47 -22.61 0.38
N THR A 374 -16.33 -23.30 1.15
CA THR A 374 -17.46 -22.66 1.85
C THR A 374 -16.99 -21.73 2.97
N TYR A 375 -15.76 -21.90 3.45
CA TYR A 375 -15.13 -21.03 4.46
C TYR A 375 -14.89 -19.59 3.96
N LEU A 376 -14.91 -19.36 2.64
CA LEU A 376 -14.84 -18.03 2.05
C LEU A 376 -16.19 -17.30 2.08
N GLN A 377 -17.28 -18.03 2.29
CA GLN A 377 -18.62 -17.45 2.28
C GLN A 377 -18.86 -16.63 3.54
N THR A 378 -19.43 -15.43 3.36
CA THR A 378 -19.83 -14.53 4.45
C THR A 378 -21.08 -13.75 4.07
N PHE A 379 -21.92 -13.41 5.07
CA PHE A 379 -23.16 -12.67 4.89
C PHE A 379 -23.00 -11.16 5.04
N TYR A 380 -21.77 -10.66 5.26
CA TYR A 380 -21.53 -9.24 5.60
C TYR A 380 -20.82 -8.52 4.45
N TYR A 381 -21.53 -7.61 3.76
CA TYR A 381 -20.96 -6.81 2.68
C TYR A 381 -20.69 -5.37 3.12
N TYR A 382 -19.80 -4.67 2.44
CA TYR A 382 -19.43 -3.31 2.77
C TYR A 382 -20.51 -2.31 2.38
N LEU A 383 -20.83 -1.37 3.31
CA LEU A 383 -21.69 -0.21 3.05
C LEU A 383 -20.93 1.12 3.06
N ARG A 384 -19.87 1.24 3.86
CA ARG A 384 -19.22 2.51 4.19
C ARG A 384 -18.87 3.37 2.99
N TYR A 385 -18.51 2.78 1.86
CA TYR A 385 -18.16 3.45 0.62
C TYR A 385 -19.11 3.05 -0.54
N GLY A 386 -20.28 2.51 -0.20
CA GLY A 386 -21.17 1.83 -1.14
C GLY A 386 -22.20 2.70 -1.84
N ALA A 387 -22.25 3.99 -1.55
CA ALA A 387 -23.16 4.90 -2.23
C ALA A 387 -22.65 5.25 -3.64
N GLY A 388 -22.67 4.30 -4.52
CA GLY A 388 -22.68 4.34 -6.00
C GLY A 388 -21.65 5.20 -6.75
N THR A 389 -21.06 6.23 -6.16
CA THR A 389 -20.20 7.19 -6.86
C THR A 389 -18.96 7.61 -6.09
N THR A 390 -18.78 7.15 -4.85
CA THR A 390 -17.70 7.63 -3.96
C THR A 390 -16.31 7.10 -4.31
N PHE A 391 -16.18 6.16 -5.23
CA PHE A 391 -14.88 5.60 -5.63
C PHE A 391 -14.16 6.43 -6.74
N ASN A 392 -14.89 7.31 -7.42
CA ASN A 392 -14.34 8.17 -8.48
C ASN A 392 -14.99 9.56 -8.51
N ASN A 393 -15.63 9.97 -7.45
CA ASN A 393 -16.25 11.30 -7.37
C ASN A 393 -16.30 11.75 -5.90
N GLY A 394 -15.55 12.80 -5.58
CA GLY A 394 -15.44 13.32 -4.23
C GLY A 394 -14.24 12.78 -3.44
N PRO A 395 -14.23 12.97 -2.10
CA PRO A 395 -13.09 12.60 -1.27
C PRO A 395 -12.84 11.09 -1.23
N LEU A 396 -11.61 10.69 -1.56
CA LEU A 396 -11.14 9.31 -1.51
C LEU A 396 -10.21 9.15 -0.29
N VAL A 397 -10.75 8.73 0.85
CA VAL A 397 -9.94 8.52 2.05
C VAL A 397 -8.87 7.45 1.78
N ALA A 398 -7.63 7.89 1.71
CA ALA A 398 -6.46 7.06 1.43
C ALA A 398 -5.74 6.64 2.72
N ILE A 399 -5.58 7.58 3.67
CA ILE A 399 -5.02 7.31 4.98
C ILE A 399 -5.95 7.95 6.01
N GLY A 400 -6.56 7.13 6.84
CA GLY A 400 -7.42 7.61 7.91
C GLY A 400 -6.60 8.12 9.10
N ARG A 401 -7.00 9.24 9.73
CA ARG A 401 -6.38 9.68 10.99
C ARG A 401 -6.48 8.59 12.06
N THR A 402 -7.53 7.80 12.05
CA THR A 402 -7.72 6.68 12.99
C THR A 402 -6.65 5.61 12.85
N GLU A 403 -6.15 5.35 11.63
CA GLU A 403 -5.01 4.44 11.44
C GLU A 403 -3.80 4.90 12.24
N LEU A 404 -3.47 6.20 12.16
CA LEU A 404 -2.34 6.80 12.88
C LEU A 404 -2.57 6.81 14.40
N ASP A 405 -3.78 7.12 14.85
CA ASP A 405 -4.15 7.03 16.26
C ASP A 405 -3.94 5.59 16.79
N MET A 406 -4.25 4.56 15.98
CA MET A 406 -4.03 3.16 16.35
C MET A 406 -2.55 2.73 16.24
N LEU A 407 -1.76 3.28 15.33
CA LEU A 407 -0.30 3.09 15.34
C LEU A 407 0.32 3.65 16.62
N LYS A 408 -0.10 4.84 17.03
CA LYS A 408 0.32 5.43 18.31
C LYS A 408 -0.16 4.61 19.51
N ALA A 409 -1.39 4.10 19.48
CA ALA A 409 -1.91 3.23 20.54
C ALA A 409 -1.10 1.93 20.64
N GLU A 410 -0.75 1.28 19.53
CA GLU A 410 0.13 0.12 19.51
C GLU A 410 1.50 0.45 20.11
N ALA A 411 2.10 1.56 19.70
CA ALA A 411 3.40 2.02 20.20
C ALA A 411 3.36 2.26 21.73
N LEU A 412 2.34 2.94 22.22
CA LEU A 412 2.15 3.19 23.65
C LEU A 412 1.99 1.90 24.46
N ILE A 413 1.20 0.94 23.96
CA ILE A 413 1.02 -0.37 24.59
C ILE A 413 2.39 -1.10 24.66
N ARG A 414 3.15 -1.13 23.57
CA ARG A 414 4.45 -1.80 23.51
C ARG A 414 5.52 -1.16 24.40
N LEU A 415 5.37 0.13 24.69
CA LEU A 415 6.23 0.87 25.61
C LEU A 415 5.72 0.86 27.06
N ASN A 416 4.74 -0.01 27.39
CA ASN A 416 4.11 -0.08 28.72
C ASN A 416 3.41 1.23 29.17
N ARG A 417 2.94 2.04 28.21
CA ARG A 417 2.18 3.28 28.41
C ARG A 417 0.70 3.09 28.08
N ALA A 418 0.13 1.97 28.49
CA ALA A 418 -1.22 1.53 28.10
C ALA A 418 -2.32 2.54 28.46
N THR A 419 -2.18 3.26 29.59
CA THR A 419 -3.15 4.30 30.02
C THR A 419 -3.31 5.40 28.96
N GLU A 420 -2.23 5.76 28.25
CA GLU A 420 -2.27 6.77 27.21
C GLU A 420 -2.87 6.25 25.88
N ALA A 421 -2.86 4.93 25.67
CA ALA A 421 -3.48 4.30 24.51
C ALA A 421 -5.01 4.26 24.62
N VAL A 422 -5.56 4.15 25.82
CA VAL A 422 -7.00 4.02 26.08
C VAL A 422 -7.85 5.11 25.40
N PRO A 423 -7.58 6.42 25.53
CA PRO A 423 -8.37 7.45 24.90
C PRO A 423 -8.33 7.39 23.36
N LEU A 424 -7.20 6.95 22.76
CA LEU A 424 -7.09 6.80 21.31
C LEU A 424 -8.02 5.69 20.81
N ILE A 425 -8.05 4.55 21.50
CA ILE A 425 -8.91 3.41 21.17
C ILE A 425 -10.38 3.77 21.36
N ASN A 426 -10.71 4.49 22.44
CA ASN A 426 -12.10 4.87 22.75
C ASN A 426 -12.69 5.91 21.82
N LYS A 427 -11.88 6.67 21.10
CA LYS A 427 -12.33 7.74 20.20
C LYS A 427 -13.35 7.23 19.18
N THR A 428 -13.01 6.21 18.41
CA THR A 428 -13.90 5.61 17.40
C THR A 428 -14.78 4.51 17.96
N ARG A 429 -14.29 3.77 18.94
CA ARG A 429 -15.05 2.72 19.61
C ARG A 429 -16.38 3.23 20.16
N VAL A 430 -16.36 4.34 20.87
CA VAL A 430 -17.55 4.96 21.46
C VAL A 430 -18.34 5.74 20.41
N ALA A 431 -17.65 6.55 19.60
CA ALA A 431 -18.31 7.44 18.65
C ALA A 431 -18.97 6.68 17.50
N ASN A 432 -18.27 5.74 16.89
CA ASN A 432 -18.72 5.01 15.69
C ASN A 432 -19.34 3.65 16.04
N GLY A 433 -18.65 2.86 16.88
CA GLY A 433 -19.10 1.53 17.30
C GLY A 433 -20.28 1.55 18.26
N LYS A 434 -20.49 2.67 18.97
CA LYS A 434 -21.46 2.78 20.08
C LYS A 434 -21.22 1.70 21.14
N LEU A 435 -19.99 1.28 21.28
CA LEU A 435 -19.54 0.28 22.23
C LEU A 435 -19.17 0.93 23.57
N PRO A 436 -19.26 0.20 24.69
CA PRO A 436 -18.71 0.65 25.96
C PRO A 436 -17.22 0.97 25.84
N ALA A 437 -16.76 2.01 26.53
CA ALA A 437 -15.35 2.36 26.59
C ALA A 437 -14.52 1.20 27.17
N VAL A 438 -13.29 1.05 26.69
CA VAL A 438 -12.28 0.18 27.30
C VAL A 438 -11.51 0.93 28.39
N ASP A 439 -10.97 0.17 29.33
CA ASP A 439 -9.91 0.59 30.25
C ASP A 439 -8.60 -0.14 29.93
N ILE A 440 -7.62 -0.10 30.83
CA ILE A 440 -6.33 -0.79 30.67
C ILE A 440 -6.46 -2.34 30.62
N ASN A 441 -7.57 -2.89 31.06
CA ASN A 441 -7.85 -4.33 31.01
C ASN A 441 -8.60 -4.73 29.72
N GLY A 442 -9.05 -3.75 28.93
CA GLY A 442 -9.86 -3.97 27.75
C GLY A 442 -11.35 -3.64 27.95
N PRO A 443 -12.25 -4.23 27.14
CA PRO A 443 -13.68 -4.05 27.28
C PRO A 443 -14.20 -4.61 28.61
N PRO A 444 -15.35 -4.08 29.13
CA PRO A 444 -16.03 -4.71 30.26
C PRO A 444 -16.26 -6.20 30.02
N ASP A 445 -16.02 -7.03 31.05
CA ASP A 445 -16.18 -8.48 30.98
C ASP A 445 -17.64 -8.87 31.21
N VAL A 446 -18.43 -8.67 30.17
CA VAL A 446 -19.88 -8.91 30.18
C VAL A 446 -20.29 -9.73 28.95
N ALA A 447 -21.45 -10.35 29.04
CA ALA A 447 -22.02 -11.05 27.88
C ALA A 447 -22.14 -10.06 26.71
N GLY A 448 -21.61 -10.47 25.54
CA GLY A 448 -21.61 -9.64 24.33
C GLY A 448 -20.49 -8.61 24.26
N CYS A 449 -19.43 -8.74 25.05
CA CYS A 449 -18.23 -7.91 24.94
C CYS A 449 -17.64 -7.94 23.50
N VAL A 450 -17.08 -6.82 23.07
CA VAL A 450 -16.40 -6.67 21.77
C VAL A 450 -15.03 -6.03 22.02
N PRO A 451 -13.95 -6.59 21.47
CA PRO A 451 -13.89 -7.86 20.73
C PRO A 451 -13.87 -9.09 21.63
N ARG A 452 -14.19 -10.23 21.04
CA ARG A 452 -13.99 -11.55 21.64
C ARG A 452 -12.77 -12.23 21.01
N LYS A 453 -12.11 -13.07 21.79
CA LYS A 453 -11.07 -14.00 21.36
C LYS A 453 -11.65 -15.19 20.60
N THR A 454 -10.83 -15.96 19.91
CA THR A 454 -11.25 -17.18 19.20
C THR A 454 -11.84 -18.22 20.14
N THR A 455 -11.47 -18.18 21.42
CA THR A 455 -12.03 -19.01 22.50
C THR A 455 -13.43 -18.60 22.96
N GLY A 456 -13.90 -17.42 22.53
CA GLY A 456 -15.15 -16.81 22.97
C GLY A 456 -15.02 -15.94 24.23
N ALA A 457 -13.87 -15.90 24.89
CA ALA A 457 -13.61 -14.99 26.01
C ALA A 457 -13.53 -13.53 25.54
N CYS A 458 -13.77 -12.58 26.44
CA CYS A 458 -13.57 -11.17 26.17
C CYS A 458 -12.08 -10.89 25.91
N GLY A 459 -11.82 -10.09 24.86
CA GLY A 459 -10.47 -9.63 24.56
C GLY A 459 -9.92 -8.66 25.59
N GLY A 460 -8.61 -8.44 25.60
CA GLY A 460 -7.93 -7.40 26.38
C GLY A 460 -7.82 -6.08 25.61
N LEU A 461 -7.06 -5.14 26.17
CA LEU A 461 -6.79 -3.85 25.53
C LEU A 461 -6.05 -4.01 24.20
N TRP A 462 -5.11 -4.97 24.11
CA TRP A 462 -4.41 -5.30 22.87
C TRP A 462 -5.39 -5.75 21.77
N ASP A 463 -6.34 -6.60 22.11
CA ASP A 463 -7.35 -7.07 21.16
C ASP A 463 -8.29 -5.95 20.74
N ALA A 464 -8.65 -5.04 21.67
CA ALA A 464 -9.46 -3.87 21.38
C ALA A 464 -8.74 -2.92 20.41
N MET A 465 -7.45 -2.63 20.61
CA MET A 465 -6.66 -1.80 19.71
C MET A 465 -6.62 -2.40 18.31
N ARG A 466 -6.31 -3.71 18.17
CA ARG A 466 -6.27 -4.40 16.88
C ARG A 466 -7.63 -4.39 16.19
N PHE A 467 -8.71 -4.62 16.95
CA PHE A 467 -10.07 -4.61 16.42
C PHE A 467 -10.46 -3.21 15.90
N GLU A 468 -10.23 -2.16 16.69
CA GLU A 468 -10.52 -0.78 16.28
C GLU A 468 -9.74 -0.38 15.04
N LYS A 469 -8.44 -0.73 14.97
CA LYS A 469 -7.61 -0.47 13.78
C LYS A 469 -8.17 -1.13 12.54
N ARG A 470 -8.54 -2.41 12.62
CA ARG A 470 -9.03 -3.19 11.49
C ARG A 470 -10.42 -2.77 11.04
N ILE A 471 -11.34 -2.55 11.97
CA ILE A 471 -12.73 -2.21 11.61
C ILE A 471 -12.84 -0.78 11.07
N GLU A 472 -12.06 0.17 11.60
CA GLU A 472 -12.01 1.54 11.08
C GLU A 472 -11.21 1.64 9.77
N GLY A 473 -10.20 0.80 9.59
CA GLY A 473 -9.43 0.70 8.35
C GLY A 473 -10.15 -0.01 7.22
N ALA A 474 -11.22 -0.76 7.53
CA ALA A 474 -11.92 -1.59 6.56
C ALA A 474 -12.43 -0.78 5.35
N GLY A 475 -11.97 -1.17 4.15
CA GLY A 475 -12.29 -0.49 2.90
C GLY A 475 -11.52 0.83 2.67
N VAL A 476 -10.56 1.20 3.51
CA VAL A 476 -9.71 2.40 3.32
C VAL A 476 -8.48 2.05 2.50
N ASP A 477 -7.62 1.17 3.03
CA ASP A 477 -6.42 0.64 2.38
C ASP A 477 -6.28 -0.85 2.74
N GLY A 478 -6.72 -1.72 1.86
CA GLY A 478 -6.73 -3.17 2.11
C GLY A 478 -5.34 -3.79 2.30
N GLN A 479 -4.28 -3.10 1.92
CA GLN A 479 -2.91 -3.59 2.11
C GLN A 479 -2.48 -3.52 3.59
N VAL A 480 -2.99 -2.55 4.35
CA VAL A 480 -2.67 -2.36 5.78
C VAL A 480 -3.04 -3.60 6.59
N SER A 481 -4.17 -4.23 6.28
CA SER A 481 -4.59 -5.46 6.98
C SER A 481 -3.57 -6.59 6.84
N TYR A 482 -2.89 -6.69 5.70
CA TYR A 482 -1.83 -7.67 5.47
C TYR A 482 -0.53 -7.30 6.19
N TRP A 483 -0.12 -6.03 6.14
CA TRP A 483 1.09 -5.57 6.83
C TRP A 483 0.99 -5.77 8.36
N ASP A 484 -0.17 -5.46 8.91
CA ASP A 484 -0.46 -5.70 10.32
C ASP A 484 -0.49 -7.19 10.65
N ALA A 485 -1.19 -8.00 9.85
CA ALA A 485 -1.33 -9.42 10.08
C ALA A 485 0.02 -10.15 10.08
N ARG A 486 0.95 -9.78 9.20
CA ARG A 486 2.29 -10.36 9.19
C ARG A 486 3.12 -9.97 10.42
N GLY A 487 3.05 -8.70 10.85
CA GLY A 487 3.74 -8.20 12.04
C GLY A 487 3.13 -8.69 13.37
N TRP A 488 1.83 -8.97 13.40
CA TRP A 488 1.12 -9.49 14.57
C TRP A 488 1.05 -11.02 14.65
N ASN A 489 1.58 -11.74 13.66
CA ASN A 489 1.43 -13.20 13.53
C ASN A 489 -0.03 -13.65 13.41
N THR A 490 -0.80 -13.00 12.58
CA THR A 490 -2.21 -13.36 12.33
C THR A 490 -2.51 -13.74 10.89
N LEU A 491 -1.50 -13.79 10.00
CA LEU A 491 -1.64 -14.40 8.68
C LEU A 491 -1.90 -15.90 8.81
N ALA A 492 -2.70 -16.46 7.89
CA ALA A 492 -2.81 -17.91 7.79
C ALA A 492 -1.43 -18.55 7.62
N ALA A 493 -1.23 -19.70 8.24
CA ALA A 493 0.00 -20.48 8.07
C ALA A 493 0.30 -20.68 6.57
N ASN A 494 1.56 -20.66 6.23
CA ASN A 494 2.07 -20.80 4.87
C ASN A 494 1.79 -19.62 3.93
N SER A 495 1.08 -18.53 4.34
CA SER A 495 1.01 -17.32 3.52
C SER A 495 2.41 -16.81 3.22
N PHE A 496 2.67 -16.36 1.99
CA PHE A 496 3.94 -15.65 1.73
C PHE A 496 3.94 -14.34 2.51
N ILE A 497 5.13 -13.91 2.99
CA ILE A 497 5.27 -12.67 3.77
C ILE A 497 5.85 -11.53 2.94
N GLN A 498 6.28 -11.80 1.72
CA GLN A 498 6.90 -10.85 0.80
C GLN A 498 6.89 -11.40 -0.62
N PHE A 499 6.82 -10.53 -1.61
CA PHE A 499 7.11 -10.92 -2.98
C PHE A 499 8.60 -11.18 -3.19
N PRO A 500 8.98 -12.16 -4.01
CA PRO A 500 10.29 -12.19 -4.64
C PRO A 500 10.40 -11.08 -5.69
N ILE A 501 11.62 -10.75 -6.15
CA ILE A 501 11.78 -9.96 -7.37
C ILE A 501 10.91 -10.58 -8.47
N PRO A 502 10.14 -9.78 -9.25
CA PRO A 502 9.25 -10.32 -10.27
C PRO A 502 9.97 -11.25 -11.24
N GLY A 503 9.37 -12.41 -11.55
CA GLY A 503 9.98 -13.42 -12.42
C GLY A 503 10.40 -12.85 -13.78
N ARG A 504 9.61 -11.95 -14.36
CA ARG A 504 9.97 -11.26 -15.60
C ARG A 504 11.25 -10.42 -15.47
N GLU A 505 11.47 -9.77 -14.34
CA GLU A 505 12.70 -9.01 -14.08
C GLU A 505 13.89 -9.94 -13.97
N LEU A 506 13.74 -11.06 -13.24
CA LEU A 506 14.77 -12.09 -13.13
C LEU A 506 15.12 -12.72 -14.49
N GLU A 507 14.12 -12.97 -15.34
CA GLU A 507 14.34 -13.48 -16.71
C GLU A 507 15.15 -12.50 -17.57
N ILE A 508 14.85 -11.20 -17.52
CA ILE A 508 15.60 -10.16 -18.22
C ILE A 508 17.06 -10.14 -17.75
N GLN A 509 17.27 -10.28 -16.44
CA GLN A 509 18.61 -10.31 -15.83
C GLN A 509 19.29 -11.69 -15.92
N ARG A 510 18.62 -12.70 -16.49
CA ARG A 510 19.09 -14.10 -16.56
C ARG A 510 19.41 -14.70 -15.18
N LEU A 511 18.64 -14.31 -14.17
CA LEU A 511 18.74 -14.82 -12.81
C LEU A 511 17.73 -15.94 -12.56
N PRO A 512 18.03 -16.89 -11.64
CA PRO A 512 17.07 -17.94 -11.28
C PRO A 512 15.79 -17.37 -10.67
N ILE A 513 14.63 -17.88 -11.12
CA ILE A 513 13.34 -17.56 -10.52
C ILE A 513 13.24 -18.25 -9.16
N TYR A 514 12.77 -17.53 -8.16
CA TYR A 514 12.51 -18.03 -6.82
C TYR A 514 11.13 -17.56 -6.31
N THR A 515 10.65 -18.15 -5.22
CA THR A 515 9.33 -17.86 -4.67
C THR A 515 9.32 -17.98 -3.14
N TYR A 516 8.20 -17.52 -2.54
CA TYR A 516 7.94 -17.54 -1.10
C TYR A 516 6.54 -18.08 -0.80
N GLY A 517 6.35 -18.59 0.42
CA GLY A 517 5.06 -19.10 0.88
C GLY A 517 4.87 -20.60 0.64
N GLY A 518 3.66 -21.09 0.82
CA GLY A 518 3.29 -22.48 0.58
C GLY A 518 3.98 -23.51 1.50
N GLY A 519 4.46 -23.09 2.67
CA GLY A 519 5.24 -23.92 3.59
C GLY A 519 6.75 -23.95 3.31
N GLY A 520 7.19 -23.27 2.23
CA GLY A 520 8.60 -23.07 1.91
C GLY A 520 9.18 -21.80 2.55
N SER A 521 10.28 -21.30 1.97
CA SER A 521 10.95 -20.08 2.41
C SER A 521 9.96 -18.89 2.43
N GLY A 522 10.11 -17.99 3.39
CA GLY A 522 9.24 -16.81 3.52
C GLY A 522 7.77 -17.11 3.76
N SER A 523 7.46 -18.23 4.41
CA SER A 523 6.12 -18.59 4.83
C SER A 523 5.78 -18.02 6.20
N ALA A 524 4.53 -17.54 6.36
CA ALA A 524 3.99 -17.19 7.67
C ALA A 524 3.88 -18.44 8.56
N PRO A 525 4.24 -18.35 9.84
CA PRO A 525 4.07 -19.44 10.80
C PRO A 525 2.59 -19.63 11.18
N THR A 526 2.31 -20.62 12.02
CA THR A 526 0.96 -20.81 12.59
C THR A 526 0.51 -19.53 13.32
N PRO A 527 -0.67 -19.00 13.00
CA PRO A 527 -1.14 -17.75 13.56
C PRO A 527 -1.45 -17.84 15.07
N THR A 528 -1.23 -16.74 15.78
CA THR A 528 -1.46 -16.62 17.22
C THR A 528 -2.45 -15.50 17.53
N TRP A 529 -3.71 -15.68 17.10
CA TRP A 529 -4.76 -14.65 17.18
C TRP A 529 -5.00 -14.11 18.58
N ASP A 530 -5.00 -14.95 19.59
CA ASP A 530 -5.38 -14.61 20.97
C ASP A 530 -4.19 -14.16 21.85
N LYS A 531 -2.97 -14.21 21.31
CA LYS A 531 -1.76 -13.86 22.04
C LYS A 531 -1.38 -12.40 21.86
N CYS A 532 -0.92 -11.80 22.95
CA CYS A 532 -0.21 -10.52 22.88
C CYS A 532 1.25 -10.73 22.50
N PRO A 533 1.94 -9.68 22.01
CA PRO A 533 3.39 -9.69 21.86
C PRO A 533 4.09 -9.97 23.20
N ALA A 534 5.22 -10.67 23.16
CA ALA A 534 5.93 -11.15 24.36
C ALA A 534 6.30 -10.02 25.35
N ALA A 535 6.52 -8.81 24.87
CA ALA A 535 6.86 -7.65 25.72
C ALA A 535 5.63 -6.93 26.33
N VAL A 536 4.41 -7.34 25.97
CA VAL A 536 3.17 -6.69 26.41
C VAL A 536 2.62 -7.41 27.64
N THR A 537 2.68 -6.76 28.78
CA THR A 537 2.23 -7.30 30.09
C THR A 537 0.89 -6.69 30.49
N LEU A 538 -0.17 -6.95 29.71
CA LEU A 538 -1.52 -6.50 29.99
C LEU A 538 -2.41 -7.64 30.52
N ALA A 539 -3.46 -7.28 31.25
CA ALA A 539 -4.50 -8.24 31.61
C ALA A 539 -5.10 -8.86 30.33
N ARG A 540 -5.48 -10.14 30.41
CA ARG A 540 -6.04 -10.92 29.28
C ARG A 540 -5.10 -11.09 28.07
N CYS A 541 -3.80 -10.90 28.28
CA CYS A 541 -2.75 -11.13 27.26
C CYS A 541 -2.22 -12.58 27.24
N SER A 542 -2.79 -13.47 27.98
CA SER A 542 -2.38 -14.90 28.11
C SER A 542 -2.97 -15.77 27.01
#